data_97c85791ea0d9d756e5d6bce94efa7dd
#
_entry.id   97c85791ea0d9d756e5d6bce94efa7dd
#
_cell.length_a   1.000
_cell.length_b   1.000
_cell.length_c   1.000
_cell.angle_alpha   90.00
_cell.angle_beta   90.00
_cell.angle_gamma   90.00
#
_symmetry.space_group_name_H-M   'P 1'
#
loop_
_entity.id
_entity.type
_entity.pdbx_description
1 polymer ?
#
loop_
_entity_poly.entity_id
_entity_poly.type
_entity_poly.pdbx_seq_one_letter_code
_entity_poly.pdbx_strand_id
1 'polypeptide(L)'
;MSHATFSHEAMATVFQIMAAATSADYARQAAAAAFRELDRLESELSRFIETSDLARAGRIAAGDSIVIGEDAMQCLLAAARISELTGRAFDPAYLSSRPSRAPADKPLFLLDPSGHTLTSLTPRLLLDLGAVGKGYALDRMAAVLHEWDLTAACLQSGGSTVLALDPLPHEPGWPVGAGDRTYVLTHSAVSGSGLAVQGEHIADPRRGRPAVRSGRVWSFAAMAADADALSTAFFVMSDEEVAEFCRQHPAYGAILSLPDGRFARHGAVPSESATGITPRPE
;
A
#
# COMPACT_ATOMS: atom_id res chain seq x y z
N MET A 1 29.02 4.02 -9.82
CA MET A 1 27.96 3.49 -10.71
C MET A 1 26.90 4.57 -10.86
N SER A 2 26.43 4.84 -12.07
CA SER A 2 25.30 5.75 -12.26
C SER A 2 24.01 4.95 -12.02
N HIS A 3 23.05 5.52 -11.30
CA HIS A 3 21.70 4.98 -11.24
C HIS A 3 20.89 5.47 -12.45
N ALA A 4 19.96 4.65 -12.91
CA ALA A 4 18.99 4.99 -13.94
C ALA A 4 17.58 5.02 -13.34
N THR A 5 16.73 5.89 -13.87
CA THR A 5 15.32 5.98 -13.49
C THR A 5 14.47 5.57 -14.68
N PHE A 6 13.51 4.68 -14.43
CA PHE A 6 12.53 4.20 -15.41
C PHE A 6 11.14 4.53 -14.88
N SER A 7 10.21 4.88 -15.78
CA SER A 7 8.84 5.26 -15.40
C SER A 7 7.83 4.54 -16.28
N HIS A 8 6.66 4.22 -15.72
CA HIS A 8 5.55 3.57 -16.40
C HIS A 8 4.21 4.03 -15.81
N GLU A 9 3.20 4.22 -16.63
CA GLU A 9 1.86 4.60 -16.20
C GLU A 9 0.99 3.34 -16.03
N ALA A 10 0.47 3.12 -14.82
CA ALA A 10 -0.47 2.05 -14.51
C ALA A 10 -1.26 2.40 -13.24
N MET A 11 -2.39 1.74 -12.99
CA MET A 11 -3.22 1.92 -11.79
C MET A 11 -3.55 3.40 -11.50
N ALA A 12 -3.79 4.17 -12.58
CA ALA A 12 -4.09 5.61 -12.57
C ALA A 12 -3.00 6.49 -11.93
N THR A 13 -1.73 6.05 -11.96
CA THR A 13 -0.58 6.81 -11.46
C THR A 13 0.70 6.46 -12.23
N VAL A 14 1.81 7.12 -11.90
CA VAL A 14 3.13 6.83 -12.46
C VAL A 14 3.91 5.98 -11.48
N PHE A 15 4.39 4.82 -11.92
CA PHE A 15 5.35 4.01 -11.19
C PHE A 15 6.77 4.32 -11.66
N GLN A 16 7.71 4.32 -10.72
CA GLN A 16 9.12 4.58 -11.01
C GLN A 16 10.01 3.53 -10.37
N ILE A 17 11.08 3.18 -11.08
CA ILE A 17 12.17 2.33 -10.58
C ILE A 17 13.47 3.12 -10.72
N MET A 18 14.12 3.41 -9.61
CA MET A 18 15.49 3.90 -9.57
C MET A 18 16.39 2.72 -9.24
N ALA A 19 17.33 2.38 -10.12
CA ALA A 19 18.19 1.21 -9.93
C ALA A 19 19.63 1.46 -10.39
N ALA A 20 20.59 0.84 -9.70
CA ALA A 20 21.98 0.80 -10.13
C ALA A 20 22.30 -0.55 -10.74
N ALA A 21 22.91 -0.53 -11.94
CA ALA A 21 23.42 -1.70 -12.60
C ALA A 21 24.76 -1.42 -13.29
N THR A 22 25.49 -2.48 -13.58
CA THR A 22 26.72 -2.40 -14.36
C THR A 22 26.45 -2.11 -15.84
N SER A 23 25.27 -2.45 -16.34
CA SER A 23 24.81 -2.21 -17.72
C SER A 23 23.45 -1.49 -17.70
N ALA A 24 23.38 -0.36 -18.39
CA ALA A 24 22.13 0.39 -18.57
C ALA A 24 21.08 -0.42 -19.36
N ASP A 25 21.52 -1.23 -20.32
CA ASP A 25 20.62 -2.09 -21.11
C ASP A 25 20.03 -3.20 -20.25
N TYR A 26 20.82 -3.79 -19.36
CA TYR A 26 20.33 -4.79 -18.42
C TYR A 26 19.30 -4.21 -17.45
N ALA A 27 19.61 -3.04 -16.84
CA ALA A 27 18.66 -2.36 -15.95
C ALA A 27 17.34 -2.04 -16.66
N ARG A 28 17.40 -1.61 -17.93
CA ARG A 28 16.19 -1.31 -18.71
C ARG A 28 15.37 -2.57 -18.98
N GLN A 29 15.99 -3.71 -19.26
CA GLN A 29 15.29 -4.99 -19.49
C GLN A 29 14.63 -5.49 -18.21
N ALA A 30 15.32 -5.41 -17.06
CA ALA A 30 14.77 -5.76 -15.75
C ALA A 30 13.58 -4.85 -15.38
N ALA A 31 13.73 -3.54 -15.56
CA ALA A 31 12.64 -2.60 -15.33
C ALA A 31 11.43 -2.87 -16.25
N ALA A 32 11.66 -3.17 -17.51
CA ALA A 32 10.61 -3.55 -18.45
C ALA A 32 9.91 -4.86 -18.04
N ALA A 33 10.63 -5.82 -17.46
CA ALA A 33 10.02 -7.05 -16.92
C ALA A 33 9.12 -6.72 -15.70
N ALA A 34 9.59 -5.88 -14.78
CA ALA A 34 8.81 -5.42 -13.63
C ALA A 34 7.56 -4.63 -14.04
N PHE A 35 7.64 -3.79 -15.08
CA PHE A 35 6.47 -3.07 -15.60
C PHE A 35 5.46 -3.98 -16.31
N ARG A 36 5.89 -5.03 -16.99
CA ARG A 36 4.95 -6.05 -17.52
C ARG A 36 4.19 -6.78 -16.40
N GLU A 37 4.87 -7.05 -15.28
CA GLU A 37 4.21 -7.61 -14.10
C GLU A 37 3.18 -6.62 -13.53
N LEU A 38 3.51 -5.33 -13.46
CA LEU A 38 2.60 -4.27 -13.04
C LEU A 38 1.33 -4.20 -13.91
N ASP A 39 1.47 -4.25 -15.25
CA ASP A 39 0.33 -4.24 -16.19
C ASP A 39 -0.56 -5.48 -16.00
N ARG A 40 0.06 -6.64 -15.77
CA ARG A 40 -0.66 -7.88 -15.47
C ARG A 40 -1.47 -7.74 -14.17
N LEU A 41 -0.86 -7.22 -13.11
CA LEU A 41 -1.52 -6.99 -11.82
C LEU A 41 -2.68 -6.00 -11.94
N GLU A 42 -2.53 -4.92 -12.70
CA GLU A 42 -3.63 -3.99 -12.94
C GLU A 42 -4.83 -4.71 -13.58
N SER A 43 -4.59 -5.58 -14.57
CA SER A 43 -5.64 -6.33 -15.25
C SER A 43 -6.40 -7.29 -14.32
N GLU A 44 -5.76 -7.80 -13.27
CA GLU A 44 -6.34 -8.75 -12.31
C GLU A 44 -6.97 -8.07 -11.10
N LEU A 45 -6.37 -6.97 -10.59
CA LEU A 45 -6.75 -6.33 -9.33
C LEU A 45 -7.66 -5.11 -9.49
N SER A 46 -7.84 -4.58 -10.70
CA SER A 46 -8.65 -3.38 -10.91
C SER A 46 -10.14 -3.70 -10.85
N ARG A 47 -10.88 -3.07 -9.95
CA ARG A 47 -12.35 -3.17 -9.90
C ARG A 47 -13.04 -2.52 -11.11
N PHE A 48 -12.32 -1.75 -11.92
CA PHE A 48 -12.85 -1.06 -13.12
C PHE A 48 -12.69 -1.87 -14.40
N ILE A 49 -11.89 -2.94 -14.39
CA ILE A 49 -11.71 -3.85 -15.51
C ILE A 49 -12.69 -5.02 -15.34
N GLU A 50 -13.66 -5.16 -16.23
CA GLU A 50 -14.76 -6.12 -16.11
C GLU A 50 -14.32 -7.59 -15.99
N THR A 51 -13.18 -7.93 -16.59
CA THR A 51 -12.63 -9.29 -16.59
C THR A 51 -11.77 -9.58 -15.36
N SER A 52 -11.44 -8.58 -14.55
CA SER A 52 -10.63 -8.75 -13.33
C SER A 52 -11.31 -9.63 -12.30
N ASP A 53 -10.53 -10.22 -11.41
CA ASP A 53 -11.04 -11.02 -10.31
C ASP A 53 -11.93 -10.21 -9.35
N LEU A 54 -11.57 -8.96 -9.09
CA LEU A 54 -12.35 -8.08 -8.22
C LEU A 54 -13.73 -7.73 -8.84
N ALA A 55 -13.75 -7.39 -10.12
CA ALA A 55 -15.00 -7.10 -10.81
C ALA A 55 -15.89 -8.36 -10.93
N ARG A 56 -15.29 -9.53 -11.12
CA ARG A 56 -16.00 -10.82 -11.10
C ARG A 56 -16.58 -11.12 -9.72
N ALA A 57 -15.80 -10.90 -8.65
CA ALA A 57 -16.27 -11.06 -7.26
C ALA A 57 -17.48 -10.17 -6.95
N GLY A 58 -17.53 -8.97 -7.53
CA GLY A 58 -18.65 -8.04 -7.37
C GLY A 58 -19.98 -8.50 -8.01
N ARG A 59 -19.97 -9.56 -8.81
CA ARG A 59 -21.15 -10.07 -9.55
C ARG A 59 -21.74 -11.35 -8.98
N ILE A 60 -21.10 -11.99 -8.00
CA ILE A 60 -21.63 -13.21 -7.38
C ILE A 60 -22.68 -12.88 -6.32
N ALA A 61 -23.65 -13.76 -6.13
CA ALA A 61 -24.67 -13.62 -5.10
C ALA A 61 -24.12 -13.95 -3.70
N ALA A 62 -24.86 -13.55 -2.67
CA ALA A 62 -24.53 -13.93 -1.30
C ALA A 62 -24.58 -15.46 -1.13
N GLY A 63 -23.51 -16.04 -0.63
CA GLY A 63 -23.31 -17.48 -0.47
C GLY A 63 -22.59 -18.14 -1.64
N ASP A 64 -22.47 -17.47 -2.79
CA ASP A 64 -21.74 -18.01 -3.93
C ASP A 64 -20.23 -17.78 -3.79
N SER A 65 -19.47 -18.65 -4.46
CA SER A 65 -17.99 -18.61 -4.49
C SER A 65 -17.48 -18.56 -5.93
N ILE A 66 -16.34 -17.90 -6.12
CA ILE A 66 -15.59 -17.92 -7.38
C ILE A 66 -14.12 -18.27 -7.11
N VAL A 67 -13.48 -18.86 -8.12
CA VAL A 67 -12.02 -19.00 -8.14
C VAL A 67 -11.41 -17.66 -8.59
N ILE A 68 -10.39 -17.22 -7.87
CA ILE A 68 -9.60 -16.01 -8.15
C ILE A 68 -8.13 -16.38 -8.33
N GLY A 69 -7.37 -15.53 -9.00
CA GLY A 69 -5.93 -15.70 -9.20
C GLY A 69 -5.12 -15.58 -7.91
N GLU A 70 -3.89 -16.06 -7.97
CA GLU A 70 -2.97 -16.03 -6.82
C GLU A 70 -2.73 -14.62 -6.31
N ASP A 71 -2.46 -13.65 -7.21
CA ASP A 71 -2.17 -12.28 -6.80
C ASP A 71 -3.40 -11.58 -6.21
N ALA A 72 -4.60 -11.85 -6.72
CA ALA A 72 -5.85 -11.37 -6.12
C ALA A 72 -6.04 -11.97 -4.71
N MET A 73 -5.76 -13.27 -4.53
CA MET A 73 -5.81 -13.94 -3.24
C MET A 73 -4.82 -13.32 -2.25
N GLN A 74 -3.54 -13.20 -2.62
CA GLN A 74 -2.50 -12.69 -1.73
C GLN A 74 -2.73 -11.20 -1.36
N CYS A 75 -3.13 -10.37 -2.31
CA CYS A 75 -3.45 -8.97 -2.04
C CYS A 75 -4.67 -8.84 -1.11
N LEU A 76 -5.71 -9.65 -1.29
CA LEU A 76 -6.87 -9.66 -0.41
C LEU A 76 -6.56 -10.22 0.97
N LEU A 77 -5.67 -11.20 1.10
CA LEU A 77 -5.19 -11.70 2.39
C LEU A 77 -4.41 -10.63 3.15
N ALA A 78 -3.51 -9.90 2.47
CA ALA A 78 -2.81 -8.76 3.05
C ALA A 78 -3.80 -7.68 3.52
N ALA A 79 -4.77 -7.33 2.67
CA ALA A 79 -5.81 -6.36 3.00
C ALA A 79 -6.67 -6.80 4.21
N ALA A 80 -7.10 -8.07 4.25
CA ALA A 80 -7.90 -8.61 5.35
C ALA A 80 -7.11 -8.61 6.66
N ARG A 81 -5.83 -8.98 6.63
CA ARG A 81 -4.93 -8.94 7.80
C ARG A 81 -4.81 -7.54 8.36
N ILE A 82 -4.54 -6.53 7.53
CA ILE A 82 -4.44 -5.13 8.00
C ILE A 82 -5.80 -4.62 8.48
N SER A 83 -6.90 -5.02 7.84
CA SER A 83 -8.25 -4.69 8.30
C SER A 83 -8.51 -5.22 9.72
N GLU A 84 -8.12 -6.47 10.00
CA GLU A 84 -8.25 -7.08 11.33
C GLU A 84 -7.36 -6.37 12.37
N LEU A 85 -6.07 -6.19 12.07
CA LEU A 85 -5.11 -5.55 12.95
C LEU A 85 -5.52 -4.12 13.33
N THR A 86 -6.17 -3.38 12.44
CA THR A 86 -6.58 -1.99 12.64
C THR A 86 -8.02 -1.83 13.15
N GLY A 87 -8.67 -2.92 13.58
CA GLY A 87 -10.06 -2.89 14.00
C GLY A 87 -10.99 -2.32 12.92
N ARG A 88 -10.69 -2.64 11.65
CA ARG A 88 -11.41 -2.17 10.44
C ARG A 88 -11.35 -0.66 10.19
N ALA A 89 -10.33 0.02 10.68
CA ALA A 89 -10.07 1.39 10.25
C ALA A 89 -9.70 1.45 8.74
N PHE A 90 -9.17 0.34 8.21
CA PHE A 90 -9.09 0.02 6.78
C PHE A 90 -9.98 -1.21 6.52
N ASP A 91 -10.79 -1.19 5.46
CA ASP A 91 -11.64 -2.32 5.05
C ASP A 91 -11.74 -2.37 3.52
N PRO A 92 -11.18 -3.39 2.84
CA PRO A 92 -11.22 -3.48 1.38
C PRO A 92 -12.65 -3.65 0.84
N ALA A 93 -13.63 -4.00 1.69
CA ALA A 93 -15.04 -4.16 1.35
C ALA A 93 -15.93 -2.99 1.81
N TYR A 94 -15.34 -1.83 2.14
CA TYR A 94 -16.07 -0.70 2.74
C TYR A 94 -17.21 -0.14 1.86
N LEU A 95 -17.13 -0.32 0.54
CA LEU A 95 -18.16 0.07 -0.42
C LEU A 95 -19.32 -0.92 -0.52
N SER A 96 -19.20 -2.09 0.10
CA SER A 96 -20.19 -3.15 0.01
C SER A 96 -21.45 -2.84 0.82
N SER A 97 -22.58 -3.36 0.39
CA SER A 97 -23.82 -3.29 1.16
C SER A 97 -23.78 -4.24 2.35
N ARG A 98 -23.94 -3.71 3.57
CA ARG A 98 -24.10 -4.55 4.76
C ARG A 98 -25.57 -4.97 4.92
N PRO A 99 -25.87 -6.25 5.20
CA PRO A 99 -27.20 -6.65 5.59
C PRO A 99 -27.67 -5.88 6.85
N SER A 100 -28.90 -5.38 6.87
CA SER A 100 -29.43 -4.47 7.91
C SER A 100 -29.36 -5.03 9.34
N ARG A 101 -29.17 -6.34 9.50
CA ARG A 101 -29.05 -7.03 10.80
C ARG A 101 -27.67 -7.64 11.03
N ALA A 102 -26.72 -7.48 10.11
CA ALA A 102 -25.38 -8.03 10.29
C ALA A 102 -24.59 -7.14 11.29
N PRO A 103 -23.96 -7.73 12.31
CA PRO A 103 -23.03 -7.00 13.16
C PRO A 103 -21.94 -6.33 12.34
N ALA A 104 -21.51 -5.16 12.77
CA ALA A 104 -20.50 -4.35 12.03
C ALA A 104 -19.14 -5.06 11.95
N ASP A 105 -18.85 -5.98 12.85
CA ASP A 105 -17.62 -6.76 12.98
C ASP A 105 -17.54 -8.00 12.10
N LYS A 106 -18.67 -8.43 11.48
CA LYS A 106 -18.65 -9.61 10.61
C LYS A 106 -18.02 -9.33 9.25
N PRO A 107 -17.19 -10.27 8.72
CA PRO A 107 -16.65 -10.17 7.37
C PRO A 107 -17.79 -10.16 6.33
N LEU A 108 -17.55 -9.53 5.19
CA LEU A 108 -18.47 -9.50 4.04
C LEU A 108 -18.08 -10.50 2.95
N PHE A 109 -16.92 -11.11 3.09
CA PHE A 109 -16.42 -12.19 2.22
C PHE A 109 -15.55 -13.14 3.02
N LEU A 110 -15.33 -14.33 2.48
CA LEU A 110 -14.39 -15.33 2.99
C LEU A 110 -13.38 -15.64 1.90
N LEU A 111 -12.16 -15.93 2.31
CA LEU A 111 -11.07 -16.39 1.46
C LEU A 111 -10.68 -17.81 1.86
N ASP A 112 -10.59 -18.70 0.89
CA ASP A 112 -9.97 -20.02 1.04
C ASP A 112 -8.69 -20.07 0.20
N PRO A 113 -7.49 -19.87 0.81
CA PRO A 113 -6.25 -19.91 0.07
C PRO A 113 -5.94 -21.27 -0.55
N SER A 114 -6.43 -22.38 0.04
CA SER A 114 -6.16 -23.72 -0.46
C SER A 114 -6.93 -24.03 -1.74
N GLY A 115 -8.15 -23.52 -1.86
CA GLY A 115 -9.00 -23.65 -3.03
C GLY A 115 -8.95 -22.45 -3.97
N HIS A 116 -8.15 -21.41 -3.67
CA HIS A 116 -8.13 -20.13 -4.40
C HIS A 116 -9.53 -19.55 -4.59
N THR A 117 -10.41 -19.68 -3.57
CA THR A 117 -11.79 -19.24 -3.68
C THR A 117 -12.11 -18.04 -2.81
N LEU A 118 -12.96 -17.17 -3.35
CA LEU A 118 -13.59 -16.08 -2.63
C LEU A 118 -15.10 -16.32 -2.58
N THR A 119 -15.67 -16.29 -1.37
CA THR A 119 -17.11 -16.43 -1.13
C THR A 119 -17.70 -15.09 -0.70
N SER A 120 -18.75 -14.62 -1.37
CA SER A 120 -19.50 -13.43 -0.95
C SER A 120 -20.44 -13.74 0.20
N LEU A 121 -20.45 -12.94 1.25
CA LEU A 121 -21.40 -13.01 2.37
C LEU A 121 -22.43 -11.88 2.35
N THR A 122 -22.46 -11.09 1.27
CA THR A 122 -23.36 -9.95 1.12
C THR A 122 -24.02 -9.93 -0.25
N PRO A 123 -25.24 -9.41 -0.38
CA PRO A 123 -25.93 -9.33 -1.67
C PRO A 123 -25.20 -8.46 -2.72
N ARG A 124 -24.34 -7.57 -2.26
CA ARG A 124 -23.54 -6.70 -3.14
C ARG A 124 -22.16 -6.52 -2.54
N LEU A 125 -21.24 -7.37 -2.96
CA LEU A 125 -19.83 -7.27 -2.62
C LEU A 125 -19.13 -6.27 -3.55
N LEU A 126 -18.51 -5.27 -2.99
CA LEU A 126 -17.66 -4.31 -3.72
C LEU A 126 -16.31 -4.24 -3.04
N LEU A 127 -15.31 -4.85 -3.66
CA LEU A 127 -13.93 -4.83 -3.20
C LEU A 127 -13.19 -3.66 -3.85
N ASP A 128 -12.44 -2.93 -3.04
CA ASP A 128 -11.58 -1.84 -3.48
C ASP A 128 -10.18 -2.02 -2.88
N LEU A 129 -9.20 -2.26 -3.74
CA LEU A 129 -7.80 -2.42 -3.39
C LEU A 129 -6.98 -1.12 -3.61
N GLY A 130 -7.62 0.02 -3.87
CA GLY A 130 -6.93 1.27 -4.17
C GLY A 130 -5.94 1.75 -3.09
N ALA A 131 -6.15 1.33 -1.83
CA ALA A 131 -5.31 1.68 -0.69
C ALA A 131 -4.35 0.55 -0.25
N VAL A 132 -4.17 -0.50 -1.05
CA VAL A 132 -3.23 -1.60 -0.80
C VAL A 132 -2.60 -2.12 -2.09
N GLY A 133 -3.32 -2.02 -3.20
CA GLY A 133 -2.92 -2.63 -4.47
C GLY A 133 -1.68 -2.01 -5.10
N LYS A 134 -1.45 -0.70 -4.90
CA LYS A 134 -0.23 -0.04 -5.38
C LYS A 134 1.00 -0.51 -4.60
N GLY A 135 0.87 -0.63 -3.28
CA GLY A 135 1.92 -1.20 -2.44
C GLY A 135 2.20 -2.66 -2.81
N TYR A 136 1.14 -3.47 -2.97
CA TYR A 136 1.28 -4.86 -3.42
C TYR A 136 1.99 -4.97 -4.78
N ALA A 137 1.67 -4.10 -5.72
CA ALA A 137 2.35 -4.06 -7.01
C ALA A 137 3.85 -3.73 -6.88
N LEU A 138 4.23 -2.79 -5.98
CA LEU A 138 5.64 -2.52 -5.71
C LEU A 138 6.37 -3.75 -5.14
N ASP A 139 5.74 -4.49 -4.23
CA ASP A 139 6.30 -5.72 -3.66
C ASP A 139 6.51 -6.79 -4.76
N ARG A 140 5.55 -6.94 -5.69
CA ARG A 140 5.68 -7.88 -6.82
C ARG A 140 6.74 -7.44 -7.82
N MET A 141 6.79 -6.15 -8.16
CA MET A 141 7.84 -5.58 -9.00
C MET A 141 9.23 -5.79 -8.39
N ALA A 142 9.37 -5.62 -7.08
CA ALA A 142 10.62 -5.88 -6.37
C ALA A 142 11.03 -7.36 -6.46
N ALA A 143 10.08 -8.30 -6.37
CA ALA A 143 10.35 -9.72 -6.57
C ALA A 143 10.89 -10.01 -7.99
N VAL A 144 10.32 -9.39 -9.02
CA VAL A 144 10.84 -9.49 -10.40
C VAL A 144 12.26 -8.93 -10.51
N LEU A 145 12.53 -7.75 -9.90
CA LEU A 145 13.89 -7.19 -9.92
C LEU A 145 14.90 -8.11 -9.21
N HIS A 146 14.47 -8.78 -8.14
CA HIS A 146 15.30 -9.76 -7.42
C HIS A 146 15.63 -10.98 -8.30
N GLU A 147 14.68 -11.49 -9.12
CA GLU A 147 14.92 -12.55 -10.09
C GLU A 147 15.95 -12.16 -11.17
N TRP A 148 16.10 -10.85 -11.40
CA TRP A 148 17.09 -10.26 -12.29
C TRP A 148 18.40 -9.88 -11.58
N ASP A 149 18.62 -10.28 -10.33
CA ASP A 149 19.77 -9.87 -9.50
C ASP A 149 19.96 -8.33 -9.45
N LEU A 150 18.88 -7.57 -9.63
CA LEU A 150 18.87 -6.11 -9.59
C LEU A 150 18.29 -5.63 -8.24
N THR A 151 19.04 -5.81 -7.17
CA THR A 151 18.58 -5.54 -5.79
C THR A 151 18.86 -4.12 -5.33
N ALA A 152 19.89 -3.44 -5.86
CA ALA A 152 20.19 -2.04 -5.53
C ALA A 152 19.19 -1.11 -6.23
N ALA A 153 17.98 -1.04 -5.68
CA ALA A 153 16.85 -0.33 -6.29
C ALA A 153 15.92 0.31 -5.26
N CYS A 154 15.22 1.36 -5.71
CA CYS A 154 14.12 2.00 -5.00
C CYS A 154 12.94 2.15 -5.97
N LEU A 155 11.78 1.69 -5.54
CA LEU A 155 10.55 1.71 -6.33
C LEU A 155 9.57 2.71 -5.72
N GLN A 156 8.79 3.38 -6.57
CA GLN A 156 7.81 4.36 -6.13
C GLN A 156 6.51 4.24 -6.93
N SER A 157 5.36 4.40 -6.29
CA SER A 157 4.06 4.55 -6.94
C SER A 157 3.47 5.91 -6.64
N GLY A 158 3.36 6.76 -7.68
CA GLY A 158 2.92 8.16 -7.53
C GLY A 158 3.73 8.90 -6.47
N GLY A 159 3.10 9.86 -5.79
CA GLY A 159 3.70 10.58 -4.65
C GLY A 159 3.42 9.94 -3.30
N SER A 160 2.85 8.72 -3.25
CA SER A 160 2.33 8.16 -1.99
C SER A 160 3.17 7.05 -1.38
N THR A 161 3.68 6.11 -2.16
CA THR A 161 4.31 4.89 -1.63
C THR A 161 5.70 4.68 -2.24
N VAL A 162 6.69 4.43 -1.39
CA VAL A 162 8.08 4.12 -1.75
C VAL A 162 8.48 2.81 -1.10
N LEU A 163 9.13 1.93 -1.86
CA LEU A 163 9.77 0.69 -1.41
C LEU A 163 11.27 0.76 -1.70
N ALA A 164 12.07 0.73 -0.66
CA ALA A 164 13.52 0.69 -0.74
C ALA A 164 14.03 -0.75 -0.60
N LEU A 165 14.85 -1.19 -1.54
CA LEU A 165 15.60 -2.44 -1.51
C LEU A 165 17.03 -2.20 -1.00
N ASP A 166 18.03 -2.92 -1.52
CA ASP A 166 19.42 -2.67 -1.20
C ASP A 166 19.82 -1.22 -1.55
N PRO A 167 20.69 -0.59 -0.75
CA PRO A 167 21.20 0.74 -1.06
C PRO A 167 22.13 0.73 -2.28
N LEU A 168 22.39 1.93 -2.82
CA LEU A 168 23.49 2.10 -3.75
C LEU A 168 24.83 1.81 -3.05
N PRO A 169 25.87 1.34 -3.78
CA PRO A 169 27.20 1.11 -3.20
C PRO A 169 27.69 2.35 -2.47
N HIS A 170 28.13 2.18 -1.23
CA HIS A 170 28.63 3.23 -0.32
C HIS A 170 27.59 4.20 0.23
N GLU A 171 26.30 4.01 -0.08
CA GLU A 171 25.20 4.77 0.51
C GLU A 171 24.58 4.01 1.70
N PRO A 172 24.12 4.71 2.74
CA PRO A 172 23.51 4.05 3.91
C PRO A 172 22.09 3.54 3.63
N GLY A 173 21.45 3.99 2.56
CA GLY A 173 20.08 3.67 2.16
C GLY A 173 19.53 4.72 1.20
N TRP A 174 18.23 4.64 0.95
CA TRP A 174 17.52 5.56 0.07
C TRP A 174 16.92 6.71 0.89
N PRO A 175 17.23 7.98 0.58
CA PRO A 175 16.67 9.10 1.30
C PRO A 175 15.23 9.36 0.84
N VAL A 176 14.28 9.29 1.76
CA VAL A 176 12.85 9.49 1.49
C VAL A 176 12.27 10.51 2.47
N GLY A 177 11.56 11.52 1.93
CA GLY A 177 10.87 12.53 2.73
C GLY A 177 9.58 12.01 3.34
N ALA A 178 9.38 12.20 4.65
CA ALA A 178 8.13 11.94 5.33
C ALA A 178 7.94 12.95 6.47
N GLY A 179 6.82 13.64 6.51
CA GLY A 179 6.60 14.72 7.47
C GLY A 179 7.54 15.90 7.24
N ASP A 180 8.26 16.26 8.28
CA ASP A 180 9.20 17.38 8.32
C ASP A 180 10.66 16.96 8.10
N ARG A 181 10.92 15.68 7.83
CA ARG A 181 12.27 15.12 7.78
C ARG A 181 12.49 14.17 6.60
N THR A 182 13.76 13.88 6.35
CA THR A 182 14.21 12.83 5.42
C THR A 182 14.70 11.63 6.23
N TYR A 183 14.24 10.46 5.85
CA TYR A 183 14.59 9.18 6.47
C TYR A 183 15.41 8.34 5.51
N VAL A 184 16.29 7.50 6.05
CA VAL A 184 17.09 6.56 5.27
C VAL A 184 16.41 5.19 5.29
N LEU A 185 15.89 4.75 4.14
CA LEU A 185 15.19 3.48 4.00
C LEU A 185 16.10 2.42 3.37
N THR A 186 16.02 1.20 3.93
CA THR A 186 16.60 -0.04 3.38
C THR A 186 15.66 -1.18 3.71
N HIS A 187 15.35 -2.05 2.75
CA HIS A 187 14.44 -3.19 2.94
C HIS A 187 13.15 -2.82 3.69
N SER A 188 12.61 -1.67 3.33
CA SER A 188 11.43 -1.11 3.99
C SER A 188 10.66 -0.18 3.08
N ALA A 189 9.39 -0.02 3.39
CA ALA A 189 8.50 0.86 2.66
C ALA A 189 7.96 1.98 3.55
N VAL A 190 7.61 3.10 2.91
CA VAL A 190 6.82 4.17 3.49
C VAL A 190 5.66 4.51 2.57
N SER A 191 4.48 4.73 3.14
CA SER A 191 3.34 5.25 2.39
C SER A 191 2.71 6.43 3.13
N GLY A 192 2.24 7.43 2.37
CA GLY A 192 1.61 8.63 2.90
C GLY A 192 0.15 8.77 2.45
N SER A 193 -0.74 9.12 3.37
CA SER A 193 -2.13 9.47 3.11
C SER A 193 -2.46 10.88 3.60
N GLY A 194 -3.29 11.59 2.83
CA GLY A 194 -3.72 12.94 3.17
C GLY A 194 -4.74 13.47 2.16
N LEU A 195 -5.54 14.46 2.57
CA LEU A 195 -6.61 15.04 1.72
C LEU A 195 -6.07 15.76 0.48
N ALA A 196 -4.86 16.30 0.54
CA ALA A 196 -4.26 17.05 -0.57
C ALA A 196 -3.94 16.18 -1.81
N VAL A 197 -3.76 14.86 -1.62
CA VAL A 197 -3.37 13.94 -2.69
C VAL A 197 -4.56 13.14 -3.22
N GLN A 198 -5.58 12.86 -2.40
CA GLN A 198 -6.69 11.97 -2.75
C GLN A 198 -8.08 12.61 -2.60
N GLY A 199 -8.18 13.87 -2.17
CA GLY A 199 -9.47 14.54 -1.93
C GLY A 199 -10.26 13.94 -0.75
N GLU A 200 -11.58 14.26 -0.65
CA GLU A 200 -12.46 13.83 0.46
C GLU A 200 -12.89 12.34 0.39
N HIS A 201 -12.11 11.48 -0.28
CA HIS A 201 -12.53 10.10 -0.58
C HIS A 201 -12.20 9.07 0.51
N ILE A 202 -11.43 9.44 1.55
CA ILE A 202 -11.12 8.51 2.65
C ILE A 202 -12.32 8.50 3.62
N ALA A 203 -13.06 7.38 3.60
CA ALA A 203 -14.15 7.15 4.53
C ALA A 203 -13.67 6.32 5.74
N ASP A 204 -14.25 6.58 6.92
CA ASP A 204 -14.13 5.69 8.08
C ASP A 204 -15.10 4.52 7.90
N PRO A 205 -14.62 3.29 7.58
CA PRO A 205 -15.50 2.14 7.35
C PRO A 205 -16.30 1.75 8.60
N ARG A 206 -15.78 2.07 9.80
CA ARG A 206 -16.40 1.76 11.10
C ARG A 206 -17.63 2.61 11.35
N ARG A 207 -17.64 3.84 10.78
CA ARG A 207 -18.68 4.85 11.02
C ARG A 207 -19.51 5.19 9.79
N GLY A 208 -19.09 4.73 8.60
CA GLY A 208 -19.76 5.00 7.32
C GLY A 208 -19.80 6.48 6.95
N ARG A 209 -18.80 7.27 7.35
CA ARG A 209 -18.69 8.71 7.09
C ARG A 209 -17.26 9.08 6.72
N PRO A 210 -17.02 10.24 6.06
CA PRO A 210 -15.67 10.71 5.74
C PRO A 210 -14.79 10.77 7.00
N ALA A 211 -13.50 10.46 6.83
CA ALA A 211 -12.49 10.65 7.88
C ALA A 211 -12.37 12.12 8.23
N VAL A 212 -12.17 12.41 9.52
CA VAL A 212 -12.20 13.79 10.05
C VAL A 212 -10.79 14.38 10.20
N ARG A 213 -9.72 13.59 9.97
CA ARG A 213 -8.35 14.05 10.16
C ARG A 213 -8.01 15.17 9.18
N SER A 214 -7.48 16.27 9.73
CA SER A 214 -6.79 17.30 8.97
C SER A 214 -5.27 17.03 8.98
N GLY A 215 -4.61 17.14 7.84
CA GLY A 215 -3.17 16.89 7.74
C GLY A 215 -2.82 15.59 7.04
N ARG A 216 -1.60 15.12 7.23
CA ARG A 216 -1.05 13.93 6.56
C ARG A 216 -0.57 12.91 7.59
N VAL A 217 -0.55 11.66 7.18
CA VAL A 217 0.03 10.55 7.93
C VAL A 217 0.97 9.76 7.03
N TRP A 218 1.99 9.17 7.62
CA TRP A 218 2.90 8.23 6.96
C TRP A 218 3.01 6.98 7.81
N SER A 219 3.01 5.84 7.14
CA SER A 219 3.21 4.52 7.74
C SER A 219 4.49 3.90 7.21
N PHE A 220 5.20 3.17 8.06
CA PHE A 220 6.41 2.42 7.73
C PHE A 220 6.17 0.93 7.99
N ALA A 221 6.61 0.10 7.05
CA ALA A 221 6.51 -1.35 7.12
C ALA A 221 7.62 -2.01 6.30
N ALA A 222 7.84 -3.32 6.47
CA ALA A 222 8.74 -4.07 5.61
C ALA A 222 8.18 -4.24 4.19
N MET A 223 6.85 -4.45 4.06
CA MET A 223 6.16 -4.62 2.79
C MET A 223 5.44 -3.33 2.39
N ALA A 224 5.48 -2.99 1.10
CA ALA A 224 4.80 -1.81 0.59
C ALA A 224 3.27 -1.94 0.63
N ALA A 225 2.73 -3.15 0.47
CA ALA A 225 1.31 -3.43 0.65
C ALA A 225 0.83 -3.05 2.06
N ASP A 226 1.58 -3.41 3.09
CA ASP A 226 1.26 -3.08 4.47
C ASP A 226 1.35 -1.57 4.71
N ALA A 227 2.42 -0.94 4.24
CA ALA A 227 2.57 0.50 4.37
C ALA A 227 1.40 1.24 3.68
N ASP A 228 1.01 0.86 2.47
CA ASP A 228 -0.10 1.49 1.73
C ASP A 228 -1.42 1.37 2.50
N ALA A 229 -1.78 0.16 2.96
CA ALA A 229 -3.01 -0.08 3.73
C ALA A 229 -2.99 0.63 5.10
N LEU A 230 -1.86 0.59 5.82
CA LEU A 230 -1.72 1.24 7.12
C LEU A 230 -1.78 2.75 7.03
N SER A 231 -1.26 3.38 5.97
CA SER A 231 -1.36 4.84 5.80
C SER A 231 -2.82 5.29 5.76
N THR A 232 -3.69 4.52 5.08
CA THR A 232 -5.13 4.76 5.03
C THR A 232 -5.80 4.48 6.38
N ALA A 233 -5.45 3.38 7.05
CA ALA A 233 -5.96 3.07 8.39
C ALA A 233 -5.59 4.17 9.40
N PHE A 234 -4.33 4.58 9.45
CA PHE A 234 -3.84 5.61 10.37
C PHE A 234 -4.46 6.98 10.11
N PHE A 235 -4.84 7.26 8.86
CA PHE A 235 -5.59 8.48 8.54
C PHE A 235 -6.99 8.49 9.17
N VAL A 236 -7.60 7.33 9.32
CA VAL A 236 -8.94 7.14 9.92
C VAL A 236 -8.89 7.06 11.45
N MET A 237 -7.83 6.47 12.01
CA MET A 237 -7.63 6.26 13.45
C MET A 237 -7.34 7.57 14.19
N SER A 238 -7.66 7.65 15.48
CA SER A 238 -7.18 8.74 16.35
C SER A 238 -5.67 8.64 16.61
N ASP A 239 -5.06 9.69 17.11
CA ASP A 239 -3.61 9.70 17.41
C ASP A 239 -3.27 8.67 18.50
N GLU A 240 -4.16 8.49 19.48
CA GLU A 240 -4.04 7.50 20.54
C GLU A 240 -4.18 6.06 19.99
N GLU A 241 -5.12 5.83 19.06
CA GLU A 241 -5.29 4.53 18.41
C GLU A 241 -4.04 4.16 17.61
N VAL A 242 -3.41 5.12 16.89
CA VAL A 242 -2.16 4.87 16.14
C VAL A 242 -0.99 4.60 17.08
N ALA A 243 -0.86 5.38 18.16
CA ALA A 243 0.19 5.17 19.16
C ALA A 243 0.09 3.78 19.79
N GLU A 244 -1.13 3.37 20.18
CA GLU A 244 -1.40 2.05 20.74
C GLU A 244 -1.14 0.92 19.73
N PHE A 245 -1.55 1.09 18.49
CA PHE A 245 -1.28 0.14 17.40
C PHE A 245 0.23 -0.10 17.24
N CYS A 246 1.03 0.97 17.14
CA CYS A 246 2.49 0.86 17.00
C CYS A 246 3.15 0.24 18.23
N ARG A 247 2.59 0.44 19.42
CA ARG A 247 3.07 -0.20 20.65
C ARG A 247 2.81 -1.71 20.66
N GLN A 248 1.65 -2.13 20.15
CA GLN A 248 1.26 -3.55 20.05
C GLN A 248 1.95 -4.26 18.88
N HIS A 249 2.29 -3.53 17.83
CA HIS A 249 2.88 -4.04 16.61
C HIS A 249 4.21 -3.34 16.28
N PRO A 250 5.29 -3.66 17.01
CA PRO A 250 6.57 -2.92 16.95
C PRO A 250 7.31 -3.01 15.61
N ALA A 251 6.85 -3.84 14.67
CA ALA A 251 7.38 -3.91 13.31
C ALA A 251 6.89 -2.76 12.40
N TYR A 252 5.87 -2.01 12.83
CA TYR A 252 5.29 -0.91 12.09
C TYR A 252 5.62 0.44 12.72
N GLY A 253 5.72 1.46 11.88
CA GLY A 253 5.95 2.84 12.32
C GLY A 253 4.93 3.81 11.74
N ALA A 254 4.77 4.95 12.40
CA ALA A 254 3.87 6.01 11.98
C ALA A 254 4.48 7.39 12.23
N ILE A 255 4.19 8.33 11.31
CA ILE A 255 4.36 9.78 11.52
C ILE A 255 3.01 10.43 11.28
N LEU A 256 2.58 11.27 12.22
CA LEU A 256 1.32 11.99 12.17
C LEU A 256 1.58 13.48 12.16
N SER A 257 1.00 14.21 11.20
CA SER A 257 0.91 15.66 11.25
C SER A 257 -0.15 16.07 12.27
N LEU A 258 0.23 16.87 13.25
CA LEU A 258 -0.66 17.37 14.31
C LEU A 258 -1.24 18.74 13.94
N PRO A 259 -2.40 19.13 14.52
CA PRO A 259 -3.05 20.41 14.24
C PRO A 259 -2.19 21.65 14.54
N ASP A 260 -1.22 21.53 15.45
CA ASP A 260 -0.30 22.60 15.83
C ASP A 260 0.94 22.69 14.93
N GLY A 261 0.99 21.91 13.83
CA GLY A 261 2.09 21.85 12.86
C GLY A 261 3.26 20.98 13.30
N ARG A 262 3.24 20.37 14.47
CA ARG A 262 4.23 19.38 14.90
C ARG A 262 3.96 18.01 14.29
N PHE A 263 4.94 17.10 14.42
CA PHE A 263 4.82 15.72 13.99
C PHE A 263 5.03 14.76 15.17
N ALA A 264 4.07 13.87 15.39
CA ALA A 264 4.21 12.74 16.31
C ALA A 264 4.81 11.55 15.57
N ARG A 265 5.65 10.77 16.25
CA ARG A 265 6.35 9.58 15.72
C ARG A 265 6.11 8.41 16.65
N HIS A 266 5.72 7.27 16.09
CA HIS A 266 5.41 6.06 16.85
C HIS A 266 6.02 4.83 16.19
N GLY A 267 6.48 3.86 16.98
CA GLY A 267 6.96 2.55 16.51
C GLY A 267 8.25 2.60 15.69
N ALA A 268 8.36 1.72 14.71
CA ALA A 268 9.56 1.52 13.88
C ALA A 268 9.69 2.60 12.78
N VAL A 269 10.02 3.83 13.17
CA VAL A 269 10.39 4.89 12.22
C VAL A 269 11.88 4.77 11.94
N PRO A 270 12.32 4.73 10.64
CA PRO A 270 13.73 4.62 10.28
C PRO A 270 14.58 5.80 10.78
N SER A 271 15.90 5.65 10.72
CA SER A 271 16.85 6.71 11.11
C SER A 271 16.74 7.92 10.18
N GLU A 272 16.88 9.10 10.75
CA GLU A 272 16.92 10.34 9.98
C GLU A 272 18.21 10.44 9.16
N SER A 273 18.11 11.04 7.97
CA SER A 273 19.29 11.36 7.16
C SER A 273 20.09 12.48 7.81
N ALA A 274 21.39 12.26 7.96
CA ALA A 274 22.31 13.31 8.46
C ALA A 274 22.49 14.47 7.46
N THR A 275 22.19 14.26 6.18
CA THR A 275 22.17 15.30 5.15
C THR A 275 20.80 15.95 5.15
N GLY A 276 20.69 17.15 5.70
CA GLY A 276 19.48 17.96 5.76
C GLY A 276 18.99 18.41 4.38
N ILE A 277 18.45 17.46 3.60
CA ILE A 277 17.66 17.79 2.42
C ILE A 277 16.25 18.07 2.95
N THR A 278 15.94 19.35 3.12
CA THR A 278 14.56 19.77 3.44
C THR A 278 13.66 19.33 2.29
N PRO A 279 12.61 18.52 2.53
CA PRO A 279 11.64 18.18 1.50
C PRO A 279 11.10 19.51 0.91
N ARG A 280 11.08 19.65 -0.40
CA ARG A 280 10.34 20.75 -1.01
C ARG A 280 8.86 20.56 -0.68
N PRO A 281 8.17 21.56 -0.15
CA PRO A 281 6.72 21.51 -0.04
C PRO A 281 6.14 21.44 -1.47
N GLU A 282 5.42 20.35 -1.78
CA GLU A 282 4.52 20.26 -2.93
C GLU A 282 3.12 20.73 -2.53
#